data_7bda60d18fefcb96d1577d25d49f34d7
#
_entry.id   7bda60d18fefcb96d1577d25d49f34d7
#
_cell.length_a   1.000
_cell.length_b   1.000
_cell.length_c   1.000
_cell.angle_alpha   90.00
_cell.angle_beta   90.00
_cell.angle_gamma   90.00
#
_symmetry.space_group_name_H-M   'P 1'
#
loop_
_entity.id
_entity.type
_entity.pdbx_description
1 polymer ?
#
loop_
_entity_poly.entity_id
_entity_poly.type
_entity_poly.pdbx_seq_one_letter_code
_entity_poly.pdbx_strand_id
1 'polypeptide(L)'
;MIRKKVMSSTIAALMMSSIIVSGQEATAAEKSFGPKGFDLQAHRGGMGLMVESSIASFSHALELGVSTLELDVQITEDDQAVVTHDRKISNAVCKDTAPAFENDPEYPYVGKYIKDLTLEQIRTMDCGSLSKPQYPGQVTSPGAKMLLLTEVFDLVKQYDAKKVWMNIETKVEAGAPHETAPREDFVNIVAHEVRKAGMLDRVSIQSFDWGSLMMMREVEPRLPIVALTNGPQFLQPGQPGASPWLGGIDIDDFGGNLVSAAQSFGADAISPVHGFPQNGKITDENYEPYVTAKMVGDAHQAGMKVIPWTVDDKATMNKLVDDGVDGIITDYPDRLREVMADYGFKLPKKYKASK
;
A
#
# COMPACT_ATOMS: atom_id res chain seq x y z
N MET A 1 -90.38 -24.34 -41.07
CA MET A 1 -90.21 -23.33 -39.98
C MET A 1 -88.91 -23.59 -39.25
N ILE A 2 -87.85 -22.87 -39.61
CA ILE A 2 -86.54 -23.06 -38.99
C ILE A 2 -86.15 -21.72 -38.33
N ARG A 3 -86.04 -21.72 -36.98
CA ARG A 3 -85.62 -20.56 -36.19
C ARG A 3 -84.10 -20.47 -36.22
N LYS A 4 -83.57 -19.37 -36.77
CA LYS A 4 -82.17 -19.00 -36.64
C LYS A 4 -81.87 -18.48 -35.26
N LYS A 5 -80.92 -19.08 -34.58
CA LYS A 5 -80.33 -18.52 -33.34
C LYS A 5 -79.18 -17.57 -33.76
N VAL A 6 -79.26 -16.35 -33.26
CA VAL A 6 -78.21 -15.35 -33.36
C VAL A 6 -77.30 -15.56 -32.14
N MET A 7 -76.04 -15.83 -32.42
CA MET A 7 -74.99 -15.89 -31.42
C MET A 7 -74.33 -14.48 -31.29
N SER A 8 -74.49 -13.89 -30.15
CA SER A 8 -73.83 -12.64 -29.81
C SER A 8 -72.40 -12.92 -29.27
N SER A 9 -71.38 -12.41 -30.00
CA SER A 9 -69.96 -12.51 -29.59
C SER A 9 -69.62 -11.32 -28.74
N THR A 10 -69.34 -11.58 -27.45
CA THR A 10 -68.82 -10.58 -26.53
C THR A 10 -67.28 -10.56 -26.67
N ILE A 11 -66.71 -9.46 -27.14
CA ILE A 11 -65.25 -9.20 -27.19
C ILE A 11 -64.84 -8.71 -25.82
N ALA A 12 -64.09 -9.50 -25.09
CA ALA A 12 -63.44 -9.09 -23.86
C ALA A 12 -62.12 -8.38 -24.20
N ALA A 13 -62.06 -7.09 -23.95
CA ALA A 13 -60.80 -6.32 -24.07
C ALA A 13 -59.89 -6.61 -22.85
N LEU A 14 -58.77 -7.29 -23.07
CA LEU A 14 -57.70 -7.44 -22.10
C LEU A 14 -56.90 -6.12 -22.04
N MET A 15 -57.04 -5.36 -20.93
CA MET A 15 -56.12 -4.28 -20.61
C MET A 15 -54.84 -4.90 -20.05
N MET A 16 -53.76 -4.87 -20.81
CA MET A 16 -52.39 -5.11 -20.34
C MET A 16 -51.94 -3.87 -19.57
N SER A 17 -51.91 -3.92 -18.26
CA SER A 17 -51.23 -2.96 -17.42
C SER A 17 -49.73 -3.23 -17.48
N SER A 18 -48.99 -2.40 -18.23
CA SER A 18 -47.53 -2.37 -18.22
C SER A 18 -47.05 -1.80 -16.87
N ILE A 19 -46.57 -2.68 -16.01
CA ILE A 19 -45.83 -2.28 -14.79
C ILE A 19 -44.46 -1.79 -15.27
N ILE A 20 -44.27 -0.48 -15.29
CA ILE A 20 -42.95 0.13 -15.42
C ILE A 20 -42.24 -0.11 -14.09
N VAL A 21 -41.42 -1.14 -14.03
CA VAL A 21 -40.42 -1.30 -12.95
C VAL A 21 -39.34 -0.26 -13.22
N SER A 22 -39.45 0.89 -12.57
CA SER A 22 -38.32 1.82 -12.47
C SER A 22 -37.21 1.15 -11.67
N GLY A 23 -36.28 0.52 -12.37
CA GLY A 23 -35.02 0.10 -11.79
C GLY A 23 -34.28 1.35 -11.30
N GLN A 24 -34.36 1.64 -10.01
CA GLN A 24 -33.37 2.47 -9.36
C GLN A 24 -32.08 1.65 -9.41
N GLU A 25 -31.21 1.98 -10.36
CA GLU A 25 -29.79 1.64 -10.22
C GLU A 25 -29.33 2.27 -8.91
N ALA A 26 -29.16 1.45 -7.89
CA ALA A 26 -28.45 1.84 -6.70
C ALA A 26 -27.03 2.19 -7.17
N THR A 27 -26.75 3.47 -7.34
CA THR A 27 -25.38 3.96 -7.45
C THR A 27 -24.65 3.43 -6.22
N ALA A 28 -23.79 2.44 -6.43
CA ALA A 28 -22.88 1.99 -5.38
C ALA A 28 -22.20 3.28 -4.87
N ALA A 29 -22.42 3.61 -3.60
CA ALA A 29 -21.72 4.70 -2.97
C ALA A 29 -20.22 4.42 -3.20
N GLU A 30 -19.53 5.31 -3.91
CA GLU A 30 -18.09 5.23 -4.09
C GLU A 30 -17.47 4.96 -2.72
N LYS A 31 -16.90 3.78 -2.54
CA LYS A 31 -16.08 3.47 -1.38
C LYS A 31 -14.84 4.34 -1.47
N SER A 32 -14.91 5.57 -0.99
CA SER A 32 -13.72 6.41 -0.90
C SER A 32 -12.82 5.84 0.18
N PHE A 33 -11.79 5.10 -0.22
CA PHE A 33 -10.75 4.66 0.71
C PHE A 33 -9.71 5.76 0.92
N GLY A 34 -8.96 5.67 2.03
CA GLY A 34 -7.86 6.59 2.34
C GLY A 34 -8.30 7.87 3.04
N PRO A 35 -7.35 8.76 3.33
CA PRO A 35 -7.63 10.05 3.97
C PRO A 35 -8.45 10.95 3.04
N LYS A 36 -9.16 11.91 3.65
CA LYS A 36 -9.88 12.94 2.88
C LYS A 36 -8.88 13.98 2.37
N GLY A 37 -8.87 14.20 1.06
CA GLY A 37 -7.97 15.12 0.37
C GLY A 37 -6.68 14.43 -0.07
N PHE A 38 -5.62 15.23 -0.34
CA PHE A 38 -4.35 14.74 -0.81
C PHE A 38 -3.65 13.87 0.26
N ASP A 39 -3.18 12.68 -0.13
CA ASP A 39 -2.61 11.69 0.79
C ASP A 39 -1.09 11.84 0.90
N LEU A 40 -0.64 12.41 2.00
CA LEU A 40 0.77 12.48 2.38
C LEU A 40 1.15 11.20 3.12
N GLN A 41 1.90 10.32 2.45
CA GLN A 41 2.37 9.07 3.05
C GLN A 41 3.83 9.17 3.45
N ALA A 42 4.11 8.95 4.74
CA ALA A 42 5.47 8.91 5.28
C ALA A 42 6.07 7.51 5.05
N HIS A 43 6.93 7.37 4.04
CA HIS A 43 7.62 6.12 3.68
C HIS A 43 8.44 5.62 4.85
N ARG A 44 8.10 4.45 5.39
CA ARG A 44 8.70 3.82 6.59
C ARG A 44 8.80 4.79 7.79
N GLY A 45 7.81 5.69 7.92
CA GLY A 45 7.79 6.73 8.94
C GLY A 45 8.55 8.00 8.59
N GLY A 46 8.98 8.20 7.35
CA GLY A 46 9.77 9.35 6.88
C GLY A 46 11.27 9.12 7.03
N MET A 47 11.77 8.07 6.36
CA MET A 47 13.13 7.58 6.53
C MET A 47 14.24 8.57 6.12
N GLY A 48 13.92 9.63 5.40
CA GLY A 48 14.87 10.71 5.12
C GLY A 48 15.20 11.58 6.34
N LEU A 49 14.33 11.57 7.37
CA LEU A 49 14.45 12.36 8.58
C LEU A 49 14.87 11.55 9.81
N MET A 50 14.33 10.33 9.94
CA MET A 50 14.56 9.45 11.09
C MET A 50 14.94 8.06 10.59
N VAL A 51 15.65 7.26 11.39
CA VAL A 51 15.88 5.84 11.05
C VAL A 51 14.54 5.13 10.88
N GLU A 52 14.40 4.46 9.73
CA GLU A 52 13.17 3.84 9.25
C GLU A 52 12.55 2.83 10.21
N SER A 53 11.24 2.61 10.06
CA SER A 53 10.51 1.49 10.69
C SER A 53 10.69 1.40 12.21
N SER A 54 10.84 2.54 12.87
CA SER A 54 11.08 2.64 14.32
C SER A 54 9.96 3.40 15.02
N ILE A 55 9.80 3.19 16.33
CA ILE A 55 8.87 4.02 17.13
C ILE A 55 9.19 5.50 16.94
N ALA A 56 10.48 5.86 16.86
CA ALA A 56 10.90 7.25 16.69
C ALA A 56 10.44 7.83 15.35
N SER A 57 10.59 7.07 14.24
CA SER A 57 10.18 7.55 12.90
C SER A 57 8.67 7.72 12.80
N PHE A 58 7.88 6.72 13.25
CA PHE A 58 6.43 6.80 13.22
C PHE A 58 5.89 7.88 14.17
N SER A 59 6.46 8.04 15.36
CA SER A 59 6.13 9.14 16.26
C SER A 59 6.40 10.50 15.62
N HIS A 60 7.59 10.66 15.02
CA HIS A 60 7.95 11.89 14.33
C HIS A 60 6.98 12.22 13.19
N ALA A 61 6.60 11.23 12.38
CA ALA A 61 5.61 11.40 11.32
C ALA A 61 4.24 11.86 11.87
N LEU A 62 3.77 11.26 12.98
CA LEU A 62 2.53 11.69 13.64
C LEU A 62 2.62 13.12 14.17
N GLU A 63 3.75 13.50 14.75
CA GLU A 63 4.01 14.85 15.29
C GLU A 63 4.17 15.90 14.19
N LEU A 64 4.79 15.52 13.07
CA LEU A 64 4.88 16.35 11.88
C LEU A 64 3.50 16.58 11.27
N GLY A 65 2.65 15.58 11.32
CA GLY A 65 1.30 15.56 10.76
C GLY A 65 1.31 15.02 9.33
N VAL A 66 1.14 13.72 9.21
CA VAL A 66 0.97 13.00 7.94
C VAL A 66 -0.45 12.47 7.82
N SER A 67 -0.88 12.13 6.59
CA SER A 67 -2.17 11.50 6.34
C SER A 67 -2.09 10.01 6.62
N THR A 68 -0.98 9.39 6.21
CA THR A 68 -0.78 7.95 6.21
C THR A 68 0.64 7.62 6.66
N LEU A 69 0.78 6.64 7.54
CA LEU A 69 2.03 5.95 7.81
C LEU A 69 2.16 4.82 6.79
N GLU A 70 3.22 4.85 6.01
CA GLU A 70 3.56 3.74 5.15
C GLU A 70 4.59 2.85 5.84
N LEU A 71 4.44 1.53 5.72
CA LEU A 71 5.30 0.55 6.38
C LEU A 71 5.28 -0.80 5.66
N ASP A 72 6.40 -1.52 5.78
CA ASP A 72 6.64 -2.83 5.21
C ASP A 72 6.56 -3.92 6.27
N VAL A 73 6.03 -5.09 5.91
CA VAL A 73 5.94 -6.24 6.81
C VAL A 73 6.64 -7.45 6.21
N GLN A 74 7.42 -8.13 7.04
CA GLN A 74 7.95 -9.48 6.83
C GLN A 74 7.38 -10.42 7.88
N ILE A 75 7.35 -11.73 7.58
CA ILE A 75 6.88 -12.77 8.51
C ILE A 75 8.08 -13.60 8.99
N THR A 76 8.17 -13.79 10.31
CA THR A 76 9.22 -14.57 10.96
C THR A 76 8.92 -16.08 10.93
N GLU A 77 9.91 -16.92 11.34
CA GLU A 77 9.74 -18.38 11.48
C GLU A 77 8.58 -18.77 12.42
N ASP A 78 8.37 -17.97 13.47
CA ASP A 78 7.32 -18.17 14.47
C ASP A 78 6.06 -17.31 14.20
N ASP A 79 5.77 -17.06 12.91
CA ASP A 79 4.54 -16.41 12.42
C ASP A 79 4.28 -15.01 13.00
N GLN A 80 5.34 -14.22 13.25
CA GLN A 80 5.18 -12.85 13.71
C GLN A 80 5.33 -11.85 12.57
N ALA A 81 4.40 -10.90 12.47
CA ALA A 81 4.48 -9.79 11.50
C ALA A 81 5.43 -8.71 12.04
N VAL A 82 6.65 -8.66 11.53
CA VAL A 82 7.67 -7.65 11.88
C VAL A 82 7.74 -6.54 10.86
N VAL A 83 7.99 -5.31 11.32
CA VAL A 83 8.03 -4.12 10.47
C VAL A 83 9.44 -3.88 9.98
N THR A 84 9.71 -4.29 8.75
CA THR A 84 11.00 -4.12 8.08
C THR A 84 10.85 -4.31 6.56
N HIS A 85 11.66 -3.60 5.77
CA HIS A 85 11.60 -3.67 4.31
C HIS A 85 12.32 -4.90 3.75
N ASP A 86 13.55 -5.14 4.20
CA ASP A 86 14.41 -6.13 3.58
C ASP A 86 14.04 -7.55 4.05
N ARG A 87 13.97 -8.50 3.14
CA ARG A 87 13.75 -9.93 3.46
C ARG A 87 14.92 -10.60 4.17
N LYS A 88 16.13 -10.00 4.04
CA LYS A 88 17.32 -10.34 4.84
C LYS A 88 17.62 -9.25 5.83
N ILE A 89 18.08 -9.62 7.02
CA ILE A 89 18.59 -8.66 7.97
C ILE A 89 19.75 -7.86 7.34
N SER A 90 19.48 -6.58 7.06
CA SER A 90 20.43 -5.71 6.38
C SER A 90 21.45 -5.14 7.36
N ASN A 91 22.74 -5.22 7.01
CA ASN A 91 23.82 -4.56 7.76
C ASN A 91 23.82 -3.03 7.62
N ALA A 92 22.99 -2.48 6.75
CA ALA A 92 22.77 -1.03 6.65
C ALA A 92 21.66 -0.53 7.59
N VAL A 93 20.88 -1.44 8.19
CA VAL A 93 19.74 -1.13 9.05
C VAL A 93 19.97 -1.65 10.48
N CYS A 94 20.38 -2.91 10.59
CA CYS A 94 20.54 -3.59 11.88
C CYS A 94 21.99 -4.04 12.09
N LYS A 95 22.38 -4.16 13.36
CA LYS A 95 23.64 -4.80 13.79
C LYS A 95 23.35 -5.85 14.85
N ASP A 96 24.11 -6.92 14.81
CA ASP A 96 24.12 -7.93 15.86
C ASP A 96 24.60 -7.37 17.19
N THR A 97 24.00 -7.80 18.29
CA THR A 97 24.45 -7.43 19.65
C THR A 97 24.84 -8.66 20.47
N ALA A 98 23.96 -9.66 20.53
CA ALA A 98 24.17 -10.92 21.23
C ALA A 98 23.28 -12.02 20.64
N PRO A 99 23.63 -13.31 20.77
CA PRO A 99 22.70 -14.40 20.47
C PRO A 99 21.49 -14.38 21.41
N ALA A 100 20.35 -14.88 20.97
CA ALA A 100 19.13 -14.97 21.76
C ALA A 100 19.28 -15.98 22.93
N PHE A 101 20.04 -17.04 22.70
CA PHE A 101 20.37 -18.05 23.71
C PHE A 101 21.78 -18.59 23.49
N GLU A 102 22.30 -19.27 24.51
CA GLU A 102 23.67 -19.83 24.48
C GLU A 102 23.80 -20.86 23.35
N ASN A 103 24.86 -20.73 22.53
CA ASN A 103 25.15 -21.58 21.36
C ASN A 103 24.05 -21.55 20.29
N ASP A 104 23.36 -20.43 20.10
CA ASP A 104 22.40 -20.25 19.02
C ASP A 104 23.07 -20.49 17.64
N PRO A 105 22.66 -21.52 16.87
CA PRO A 105 23.29 -21.85 15.59
C PRO A 105 23.02 -20.81 14.53
N GLU A 106 21.97 -19.99 14.70
CA GLU A 106 21.61 -18.94 13.76
C GLU A 106 22.37 -17.63 13.95
N TYR A 107 23.06 -17.46 15.09
CA TYR A 107 23.87 -16.27 15.34
C TYR A 107 25.21 -16.30 14.55
N PRO A 108 25.66 -15.21 13.87
CA PRO A 108 25.03 -13.89 13.79
C PRO A 108 23.84 -13.84 12.82
N TYR A 109 22.87 -12.95 13.11
CA TYR A 109 21.59 -12.86 12.36
C TYR A 109 21.68 -11.95 11.14
N VAL A 110 22.57 -10.97 11.12
CA VAL A 110 22.79 -10.09 9.97
C VAL A 110 23.13 -10.91 8.73
N GLY A 111 22.36 -10.67 7.64
CA GLY A 111 22.47 -11.41 6.38
C GLY A 111 21.57 -12.64 6.25
N LYS A 112 20.89 -13.06 7.32
CA LYS A 112 19.92 -14.15 7.28
C LYS A 112 18.53 -13.66 6.86
N TYR A 113 17.71 -14.56 6.34
CA TYR A 113 16.33 -14.25 6.00
C TYR A 113 15.47 -14.13 7.25
N ILE A 114 14.56 -13.16 7.25
CA ILE A 114 13.60 -12.91 8.35
C ILE A 114 12.76 -14.18 8.62
N LYS A 115 12.32 -14.85 7.58
CA LYS A 115 11.49 -16.06 7.67
C LYS A 115 12.18 -17.26 8.34
N ASP A 116 13.50 -17.23 8.47
CA ASP A 116 14.30 -18.30 9.08
C ASP A 116 14.73 -17.94 10.51
N LEU A 117 14.22 -16.83 11.06
CA LEU A 117 14.52 -16.35 12.42
C LEU A 117 13.24 -16.17 13.22
N THR A 118 13.32 -16.51 14.51
CA THR A 118 12.23 -16.21 15.47
C THR A 118 12.25 -14.76 15.89
N LEU A 119 11.12 -14.28 16.41
CA LEU A 119 11.03 -12.93 16.99
C LEU A 119 12.05 -12.73 18.12
N GLU A 120 12.29 -13.74 18.96
CA GLU A 120 13.27 -13.67 20.06
C GLU A 120 14.67 -13.37 19.52
N GLN A 121 15.09 -14.03 18.45
CA GLN A 121 16.36 -13.79 17.78
C GLN A 121 16.45 -12.38 17.21
N ILE A 122 15.42 -11.96 16.43
CA ILE A 122 15.35 -10.64 15.81
C ILE A 122 15.39 -9.52 16.86
N ARG A 123 14.74 -9.71 18.02
CA ARG A 123 14.66 -8.71 19.09
C ARG A 123 15.96 -8.49 19.84
N THR A 124 16.98 -9.33 19.67
CA THR A 124 18.29 -9.04 20.25
C THR A 124 19.01 -7.90 19.53
N MET A 125 18.81 -7.74 18.23
CA MET A 125 19.54 -6.78 17.39
C MET A 125 19.24 -5.32 17.74
N ASP A 126 20.15 -4.43 17.32
CA ASP A 126 19.96 -2.99 17.31
C ASP A 126 19.73 -2.52 15.87
N CYS A 127 18.51 -2.06 15.58
CA CYS A 127 18.07 -1.60 14.27
C CYS A 127 17.85 -0.07 14.22
N GLY A 128 18.49 0.68 15.09
CA GLY A 128 18.31 2.13 15.17
C GLY A 128 19.60 2.95 15.25
N SER A 129 20.75 2.30 15.43
CA SER A 129 22.05 3.01 15.54
C SER A 129 22.68 3.41 14.21
N LEU A 130 22.26 2.79 13.11
CA LEU A 130 22.87 2.99 11.79
C LEU A 130 22.09 4.03 11.01
N SER A 131 22.79 5.02 10.43
CA SER A 131 22.22 5.97 9.48
C SER A 131 22.66 5.62 8.07
N LYS A 132 21.82 5.90 7.09
CA LYS A 132 22.11 5.65 5.68
C LYS A 132 22.85 6.85 5.07
N PRO A 133 23.97 6.63 4.34
CA PRO A 133 24.76 7.74 3.77
C PRO A 133 23.98 8.68 2.84
N GLN A 134 22.96 8.18 2.15
CA GLN A 134 22.09 8.99 1.29
C GLN A 134 21.16 9.95 2.07
N TYR A 135 21.03 9.77 3.37
CA TYR A 135 20.23 10.63 4.26
C TYR A 135 21.11 11.31 5.33
N PRO A 136 21.94 12.30 4.97
CA PRO A 136 22.95 12.88 5.88
C PRO A 136 22.34 13.59 7.10
N GLY A 137 21.04 13.91 7.06
CA GLY A 137 20.31 14.52 8.19
C GLY A 137 19.50 13.53 9.03
N GLN A 138 19.57 12.23 8.72
CA GLN A 138 18.79 11.20 9.38
C GLN A 138 19.15 11.07 10.87
N VAL A 139 18.16 11.20 11.75
CA VAL A 139 18.33 11.03 13.19
C VAL A 139 18.27 9.57 13.56
N THR A 140 19.29 9.09 14.28
CA THR A 140 19.37 7.70 14.75
C THR A 140 18.61 7.51 16.06
N SER A 141 18.23 6.26 16.34
CA SER A 141 17.57 5.81 17.56
C SER A 141 18.28 4.59 18.15
N PRO A 142 19.50 4.77 18.73
CA PRO A 142 20.33 3.66 19.20
C PRO A 142 19.61 2.71 20.14
N GLY A 143 19.75 1.40 19.89
CA GLY A 143 19.08 0.35 20.63
C GLY A 143 17.64 0.06 20.21
N ALA A 144 17.07 0.78 19.24
CA ALA A 144 15.74 0.49 18.72
C ALA A 144 15.69 -0.94 18.18
N LYS A 145 14.56 -1.60 18.42
CA LYS A 145 14.28 -2.97 17.99
C LYS A 145 13.39 -2.96 16.75
N MET A 146 13.51 -3.99 15.94
CA MET A 146 12.53 -4.24 14.87
C MET A 146 11.14 -4.40 15.50
N LEU A 147 10.17 -3.65 15.02
CA LEU A 147 8.82 -3.61 15.61
C LEU A 147 7.96 -4.77 15.13
N LEU A 148 7.00 -5.15 15.96
CA LEU A 148 5.81 -5.88 15.50
C LEU A 148 4.82 -4.89 14.87
N LEU A 149 4.03 -5.38 13.92
CA LEU A 149 2.93 -4.62 13.32
C LEU A 149 1.95 -4.11 14.40
N THR A 150 1.68 -4.92 15.41
CA THR A 150 0.82 -4.56 16.55
C THR A 150 1.33 -3.37 17.34
N GLU A 151 2.64 -3.21 17.47
CA GLU A 151 3.24 -2.07 18.20
C GLU A 151 3.05 -0.75 17.44
N VAL A 152 2.99 -0.79 16.10
CA VAL A 152 2.64 0.40 15.30
C VAL A 152 1.16 0.76 15.50
N PHE A 153 0.27 -0.23 15.55
CA PHE A 153 -1.15 0.00 15.87
C PHE A 153 -1.34 0.62 17.24
N ASP A 154 -0.62 0.13 18.23
CA ASP A 154 -0.67 0.64 19.60
C ASP A 154 -0.11 2.06 19.70
N LEU A 155 0.97 2.37 18.96
CA LEU A 155 1.50 3.73 18.85
C LEU A 155 0.45 4.70 18.30
N VAL A 156 -0.23 4.35 17.19
CA VAL A 156 -1.29 5.19 16.60
C VAL A 156 -2.45 5.41 17.58
N LYS A 157 -2.81 4.40 18.38
CA LYS A 157 -3.81 4.51 19.44
C LYS A 157 -3.33 5.41 20.57
N GLN A 158 -2.07 5.26 21.01
CA GLN A 158 -1.45 6.08 22.07
C GLN A 158 -1.45 7.58 21.71
N TYR A 159 -1.27 7.91 20.44
CA TYR A 159 -1.36 9.29 19.95
C TYR A 159 -2.80 9.77 19.73
N ASP A 160 -3.82 8.94 19.96
CA ASP A 160 -5.23 9.20 19.58
C ASP A 160 -5.36 9.67 18.10
N ALA A 161 -4.53 9.11 17.23
CA ALA A 161 -4.39 9.53 15.84
C ALA A 161 -5.48 8.92 14.93
N LYS A 162 -6.76 9.14 15.28
CA LYS A 162 -7.95 8.50 14.67
C LYS A 162 -8.13 8.78 13.18
N LYS A 163 -7.44 9.79 12.63
CA LYS A 163 -7.55 10.17 11.20
C LYS A 163 -6.38 9.71 10.36
N VAL A 164 -5.35 9.15 11.00
CA VAL A 164 -4.17 8.64 10.30
C VAL A 164 -4.47 7.24 9.78
N TRP A 165 -4.15 7.03 8.51
CA TRP A 165 -4.19 5.74 7.83
C TRP A 165 -2.86 5.02 7.96
N MET A 166 -2.86 3.74 7.70
CA MET A 166 -1.65 2.93 7.54
C MET A 166 -1.73 2.20 6.22
N ASN A 167 -0.71 2.37 5.38
CA ASN A 167 -0.55 1.65 4.13
C ASN A 167 0.52 0.58 4.35
N ILE A 168 0.10 -0.68 4.42
CA ILE A 168 0.94 -1.82 4.84
C ILE A 168 1.35 -2.62 3.61
N GLU A 169 2.66 -2.67 3.33
CA GLU A 169 3.17 -3.52 2.27
C GLU A 169 3.41 -4.95 2.78
N THR A 170 2.80 -5.93 2.11
CA THR A 170 3.17 -7.33 2.23
C THR A 170 4.36 -7.60 1.32
N LYS A 171 5.54 -7.81 1.91
CA LYS A 171 6.83 -7.94 1.20
C LYS A 171 7.06 -9.34 0.65
N VAL A 172 6.07 -9.90 -0.04
CA VAL A 172 6.21 -11.18 -0.74
C VAL A 172 7.21 -11.02 -1.89
N GLU A 173 8.25 -11.85 -1.93
CA GLU A 173 9.24 -11.86 -3.01
C GLU A 173 8.81 -12.84 -4.11
N ALA A 174 7.98 -12.37 -5.03
CA ALA A 174 7.41 -13.21 -6.09
C ALA A 174 8.48 -13.73 -7.07
N GLY A 175 9.60 -13.00 -7.24
CA GLY A 175 10.72 -13.40 -8.09
C GLY A 175 11.63 -14.50 -7.47
N ALA A 176 11.59 -14.65 -6.13
CA ALA A 176 12.34 -15.65 -5.37
C ALA A 176 11.52 -16.11 -4.14
N PRO A 177 10.45 -16.87 -4.33
CA PRO A 177 9.47 -17.18 -3.26
C PRO A 177 10.07 -17.92 -2.04
N HIS A 178 11.22 -18.55 -2.20
CA HIS A 178 11.93 -19.21 -1.11
C HIS A 178 12.66 -18.25 -0.16
N GLU A 179 12.74 -16.96 -0.48
CA GLU A 179 13.43 -15.94 0.31
C GLU A 179 12.52 -15.21 1.31
N THR A 180 11.20 -15.39 1.19
CA THR A 180 10.20 -14.86 2.14
C THR A 180 9.30 -15.98 2.63
N ALA A 181 8.48 -15.70 3.64
CA ALA A 181 7.37 -16.58 4.01
C ALA A 181 6.39 -16.76 2.81
N PRO A 182 5.58 -17.82 2.79
CA PRO A 182 4.54 -17.99 1.78
C PRO A 182 3.55 -16.83 1.73
N ARG A 183 2.98 -16.58 0.56
CA ARG A 183 1.95 -15.55 0.34
C ARG A 183 0.78 -15.67 1.32
N GLU A 184 0.34 -16.90 1.57
CA GLU A 184 -0.77 -17.23 2.48
C GLU A 184 -0.51 -16.74 3.90
N ASP A 185 0.71 -16.85 4.39
CA ASP A 185 1.09 -16.44 5.74
C ASP A 185 1.04 -14.90 5.86
N PHE A 186 1.60 -14.18 4.87
CA PHE A 186 1.47 -12.71 4.84
C PHE A 186 0.01 -12.27 4.89
N VAL A 187 -0.83 -12.83 4.04
CA VAL A 187 -2.24 -12.43 3.93
C VAL A 187 -3.01 -12.74 5.21
N ASN A 188 -2.89 -13.97 5.71
CA ASN A 188 -3.67 -14.41 6.86
C ASN A 188 -3.23 -13.72 8.16
N ILE A 189 -1.91 -13.59 8.39
CA ILE A 189 -1.36 -12.96 9.59
C ILE A 189 -1.67 -11.48 9.60
N VAL A 190 -1.40 -10.75 8.51
CA VAL A 190 -1.69 -9.30 8.44
C VAL A 190 -3.18 -9.03 8.57
N ALA A 191 -4.05 -9.75 7.86
CA ALA A 191 -5.50 -9.61 7.99
C ALA A 191 -5.98 -9.90 9.42
N HIS A 192 -5.42 -10.93 10.07
CA HIS A 192 -5.72 -11.25 11.47
C HIS A 192 -5.36 -10.10 12.41
N GLU A 193 -4.13 -9.57 12.32
CA GLU A 193 -3.65 -8.52 13.21
C GLU A 193 -4.41 -7.20 12.99
N VAL A 194 -4.73 -6.83 11.75
CA VAL A 194 -5.56 -5.65 11.45
C VAL A 194 -6.96 -5.78 12.05
N ARG A 195 -7.61 -6.96 11.92
CA ARG A 195 -8.93 -7.22 12.53
C ARG A 195 -8.87 -7.14 14.05
N LYS A 196 -7.93 -7.84 14.66
CA LYS A 196 -7.72 -7.89 16.11
C LYS A 196 -7.45 -6.51 16.69
N ALA A 197 -6.69 -5.68 15.98
CA ALA A 197 -6.43 -4.29 16.38
C ALA A 197 -7.63 -3.35 16.21
N GLY A 198 -8.69 -3.74 15.47
CA GLY A 198 -9.83 -2.90 15.14
C GLY A 198 -9.48 -1.78 14.16
N MET A 199 -8.56 -2.05 13.21
CA MET A 199 -7.99 -1.03 12.31
C MET A 199 -8.51 -1.11 10.86
N LEU A 200 -9.49 -1.97 10.56
CA LEU A 200 -10.00 -2.21 9.21
C LEU A 200 -10.43 -0.95 8.45
N ASP A 201 -10.91 0.07 9.17
CA ASP A 201 -11.40 1.32 8.56
C ASP A 201 -10.26 2.32 8.24
N ARG A 202 -9.02 1.98 8.56
CA ARG A 202 -7.86 2.88 8.44
C ARG A 202 -6.58 2.19 7.97
N VAL A 203 -6.71 1.03 7.35
CA VAL A 203 -5.61 0.29 6.76
C VAL A 203 -5.92 0.03 5.30
N SER A 204 -4.93 0.21 4.44
CA SER A 204 -4.85 -0.34 3.10
C SER A 204 -3.68 -1.31 3.00
N ILE A 205 -3.78 -2.29 2.12
CA ILE A 205 -2.71 -3.25 1.85
C ILE A 205 -2.13 -2.97 0.49
N GLN A 206 -0.81 -2.78 0.42
CA GLN A 206 -0.09 -2.66 -0.84
C GLN A 206 0.84 -3.85 -1.05
N SER A 207 1.14 -4.18 -2.28
CA SER A 207 2.12 -5.21 -2.62
C SER A 207 2.58 -5.11 -4.06
N PHE A 208 3.84 -5.48 -4.31
CA PHE A 208 4.33 -5.78 -5.65
C PHE A 208 3.83 -7.14 -6.13
N ASP A 209 3.59 -8.09 -5.22
CA ASP A 209 2.94 -9.36 -5.52
C ASP A 209 1.42 -9.20 -5.57
N TRP A 210 0.87 -9.01 -6.76
CA TRP A 210 -0.58 -8.83 -6.94
C TRP A 210 -1.38 -10.07 -6.56
N GLY A 211 -0.74 -11.24 -6.55
CA GLY A 211 -1.38 -12.45 -6.05
C GLY A 211 -1.73 -12.37 -4.57
N SER A 212 -0.92 -11.69 -3.75
CA SER A 212 -1.24 -11.44 -2.34
C SER A 212 -2.40 -10.44 -2.18
N LEU A 213 -2.51 -9.45 -3.08
CA LEU A 213 -3.63 -8.52 -3.09
C LEU A 213 -4.96 -9.19 -3.46
N MET A 214 -4.93 -10.08 -4.48
CA MET A 214 -6.10 -10.88 -4.86
C MET A 214 -6.56 -11.76 -3.71
N MET A 215 -5.62 -12.45 -3.06
CA MET A 215 -5.92 -13.29 -1.89
C MET A 215 -6.41 -12.44 -0.70
N MET A 216 -5.83 -11.25 -0.46
CA MET A 216 -6.29 -10.34 0.58
C MET A 216 -7.75 -9.91 0.35
N ARG A 217 -8.13 -9.64 -0.91
CA ARG A 217 -9.51 -9.31 -1.28
C ARG A 217 -10.49 -10.43 -0.94
N GLU A 218 -10.06 -11.69 -1.05
CA GLU A 218 -10.88 -12.86 -0.66
C GLU A 218 -10.96 -13.03 0.86
N VAL A 219 -9.84 -12.88 1.56
CA VAL A 219 -9.73 -13.11 3.02
C VAL A 219 -10.35 -11.98 3.84
N GLU A 220 -10.16 -10.72 3.41
CA GLU A 220 -10.70 -9.53 4.08
C GLU A 220 -11.14 -8.46 3.05
N PRO A 221 -12.32 -8.62 2.46
CA PRO A 221 -12.80 -7.76 1.37
C PRO A 221 -13.03 -6.29 1.77
N ARG A 222 -12.96 -5.96 3.07
CA ARG A 222 -13.09 -4.59 3.56
C ARG A 222 -11.79 -3.80 3.44
N LEU A 223 -10.64 -4.48 3.37
CA LEU A 223 -9.35 -3.81 3.21
C LEU A 223 -9.18 -3.33 1.77
N PRO A 224 -8.96 -2.04 1.54
CA PRO A 224 -8.53 -1.54 0.25
C PRO A 224 -7.19 -2.15 -0.15
N ILE A 225 -7.04 -2.47 -1.44
CA ILE A 225 -5.81 -3.05 -2.00
C ILE A 225 -5.19 -2.09 -3.02
N VAL A 226 -3.87 -1.93 -2.93
CA VAL A 226 -3.08 -0.97 -3.70
C VAL A 226 -2.03 -1.71 -4.52
N ALA A 227 -2.14 -1.66 -5.85
CA ALA A 227 -1.25 -2.35 -6.76
C ALA A 227 0.07 -1.59 -6.94
N LEU A 228 1.14 -2.04 -6.26
CA LEU A 228 2.49 -1.53 -6.45
C LEU A 228 3.09 -2.04 -7.77
N THR A 229 3.89 -1.22 -8.41
CA THR A 229 4.73 -1.65 -9.54
C THR A 229 5.99 -0.82 -9.71
N ASN A 230 7.08 -1.49 -10.13
CA ASN A 230 8.30 -0.86 -10.61
C ASN A 230 8.29 -0.76 -12.15
N GLY A 231 7.10 -0.52 -12.73
CA GLY A 231 6.90 -0.34 -14.15
C GLY A 231 7.26 -1.57 -14.99
N PRO A 232 7.86 -1.39 -16.17
CA PRO A 232 8.12 -2.46 -17.11
C PRO A 232 8.94 -3.63 -16.56
N GLN A 233 9.80 -3.40 -15.58
CA GLN A 233 10.61 -4.45 -14.95
C GLN A 233 9.73 -5.51 -14.27
N PHE A 234 8.63 -5.10 -13.62
CA PHE A 234 7.73 -6.01 -12.91
C PHE A 234 6.53 -6.42 -13.78
N LEU A 235 6.05 -5.52 -14.64
CA LEU A 235 4.95 -5.81 -15.57
C LEU A 235 5.37 -6.77 -16.69
N GLN A 236 6.62 -6.67 -17.17
CA GLN A 236 7.23 -7.49 -18.22
C GLN A 236 6.45 -7.50 -19.56
N PRO A 237 6.03 -6.34 -20.11
CA PRO A 237 5.30 -6.30 -21.36
C PRO A 237 6.15 -6.86 -22.53
N GLY A 238 5.51 -7.63 -23.43
CA GLY A 238 6.16 -8.29 -24.56
C GLY A 238 6.99 -9.52 -24.18
N GLN A 239 6.95 -9.98 -22.92
CA GLN A 239 7.54 -11.24 -22.49
C GLN A 239 6.49 -12.36 -22.53
N PRO A 240 6.84 -13.59 -22.94
CA PRO A 240 5.87 -14.68 -22.96
C PRO A 240 5.35 -15.04 -21.56
N GLY A 241 4.02 -15.01 -21.38
CA GLY A 241 3.34 -15.43 -20.15
C GLY A 241 3.34 -14.40 -19.03
N ALA A 242 2.68 -14.75 -17.94
CA ALA A 242 2.51 -13.88 -16.80
C ALA A 242 3.82 -13.62 -16.06
N SER A 243 4.05 -12.35 -15.67
CA SER A 243 5.11 -12.01 -14.73
C SER A 243 4.85 -12.66 -13.36
N PRO A 244 5.89 -13.12 -12.63
CA PRO A 244 5.72 -13.68 -11.30
C PRO A 244 5.05 -12.71 -10.31
N TRP A 245 5.18 -11.39 -10.55
CA TRP A 245 4.65 -10.33 -9.71
C TRP A 245 3.14 -10.10 -9.86
N LEU A 246 2.55 -10.51 -10.98
CA LEU A 246 1.17 -10.14 -11.34
C LEU A 246 0.12 -11.18 -10.94
N GLY A 247 0.48 -12.16 -10.09
CA GLY A 247 -0.48 -13.14 -9.58
C GLY A 247 -1.17 -14.00 -10.65
N GLY A 248 -0.49 -14.23 -11.76
CA GLY A 248 -1.01 -15.00 -12.90
C GLY A 248 -1.60 -14.14 -14.03
N ILE A 249 -1.62 -12.82 -13.90
CA ILE A 249 -2.01 -11.90 -14.98
C ILE A 249 -0.86 -11.75 -15.97
N ASP A 250 -1.13 -11.96 -17.26
CA ASP A 250 -0.25 -11.54 -18.34
C ASP A 250 -0.62 -10.09 -18.73
N ILE A 251 0.33 -9.18 -18.60
CA ILE A 251 0.10 -7.76 -18.90
C ILE A 251 -0.23 -7.53 -20.38
N ASP A 252 0.22 -8.41 -21.26
CA ASP A 252 -0.03 -8.31 -22.70
C ASP A 252 -1.49 -8.57 -23.05
N ASP A 253 -2.24 -9.33 -22.23
CA ASP A 253 -3.71 -9.48 -22.35
C ASP A 253 -4.44 -8.14 -22.16
N PHE A 254 -3.77 -7.16 -21.55
CA PHE A 254 -4.26 -5.79 -21.35
C PHE A 254 -3.54 -4.77 -22.23
N GLY A 255 -2.82 -5.23 -23.28
CA GLY A 255 -2.03 -4.35 -24.16
C GLY A 255 -0.94 -3.58 -23.45
N GLY A 256 -0.35 -4.14 -22.38
CA GLY A 256 0.66 -3.48 -21.55
C GLY A 256 0.10 -2.42 -20.59
N ASN A 257 -1.22 -2.30 -20.44
CA ASN A 257 -1.87 -1.23 -19.68
C ASN A 257 -2.01 -1.59 -18.20
N LEU A 258 -1.20 -0.91 -17.35
CA LEU A 258 -1.21 -1.05 -15.89
C LEU A 258 -2.60 -0.85 -15.28
N VAL A 259 -3.32 0.22 -15.70
CA VAL A 259 -4.62 0.59 -15.13
C VAL A 259 -5.67 -0.50 -15.40
N SER A 260 -5.74 -0.98 -16.65
CA SER A 260 -6.69 -2.03 -17.02
C SER A 260 -6.40 -3.36 -16.33
N ALA A 261 -5.12 -3.72 -16.18
CA ALA A 261 -4.71 -4.92 -15.47
C ALA A 261 -5.04 -4.83 -13.97
N ALA A 262 -4.75 -3.71 -13.30
CA ALA A 262 -5.09 -3.48 -11.90
C ALA A 262 -6.61 -3.47 -11.66
N GLN A 263 -7.38 -2.87 -12.58
CA GLN A 263 -8.84 -2.86 -12.54
C GLN A 263 -9.43 -4.28 -12.61
N SER A 264 -8.81 -5.20 -13.38
CA SER A 264 -9.33 -6.54 -13.60
C SER A 264 -9.50 -7.38 -12.34
N PHE A 265 -8.69 -7.12 -11.30
CA PHE A 265 -8.82 -7.78 -10.00
C PHE A 265 -9.37 -6.87 -8.88
N GLY A 266 -9.88 -5.69 -9.26
CA GLY A 266 -10.55 -4.78 -8.34
C GLY A 266 -9.62 -4.05 -7.40
N ALA A 267 -8.42 -3.63 -7.85
CA ALA A 267 -7.56 -2.73 -7.09
C ALA A 267 -8.26 -1.40 -6.82
N ASP A 268 -8.09 -0.86 -5.61
CA ASP A 268 -8.65 0.44 -5.21
C ASP A 268 -7.71 1.60 -5.58
N ALA A 269 -6.42 1.30 -5.78
CA ALA A 269 -5.41 2.24 -6.27
C ALA A 269 -4.29 1.52 -7.02
N ILE A 270 -3.57 2.29 -7.84
CA ILE A 270 -2.24 1.94 -8.33
C ILE A 270 -1.19 2.80 -7.63
N SER A 271 -0.05 2.19 -7.31
CA SER A 271 1.10 2.87 -6.70
C SER A 271 2.36 2.56 -7.52
N PRO A 272 2.56 3.26 -8.63
CA PRO A 272 3.69 3.06 -9.52
C PRO A 272 4.93 3.84 -9.06
N VAL A 273 6.13 3.38 -9.47
CA VAL A 273 7.32 4.23 -9.46
C VAL A 273 7.04 5.52 -10.24
N HIS A 274 7.53 6.66 -9.75
CA HIS A 274 7.21 7.96 -10.36
C HIS A 274 7.87 8.19 -11.73
N GLY A 275 9.05 7.60 -11.95
CA GLY A 275 9.84 7.73 -13.19
C GLY A 275 11.16 6.99 -13.14
N PHE A 276 11.94 7.13 -14.19
CA PHE A 276 13.23 6.44 -14.34
C PHE A 276 14.36 7.44 -14.67
N PRO A 277 15.57 7.24 -14.06
CA PRO A 277 15.87 6.25 -13.04
C PRO A 277 15.01 6.47 -11.78
N GLN A 278 14.75 5.41 -11.00
CA GLN A 278 13.85 5.41 -9.84
C GLN A 278 14.16 6.52 -8.80
N ASN A 279 15.44 6.88 -8.63
CA ASN A 279 15.89 7.94 -7.72
C ASN A 279 16.13 9.27 -8.45
N GLY A 280 15.73 9.37 -9.73
CA GLY A 280 15.88 10.58 -10.54
C GLY A 280 14.85 11.66 -10.16
N LYS A 281 15.08 12.86 -10.69
CA LYS A 281 14.23 14.04 -10.48
C LYS A 281 13.81 14.57 -11.83
N ILE A 282 12.65 15.24 -11.88
CA ILE A 282 12.16 15.86 -13.11
C ILE A 282 13.13 16.87 -13.74
N THR A 283 14.08 17.36 -12.94
CA THR A 283 15.12 18.30 -13.39
C THR A 283 16.36 17.61 -13.97
N ASP A 284 16.47 16.30 -13.84
CA ASP A 284 17.62 15.54 -14.35
C ASP A 284 17.44 15.30 -15.86
N GLU A 285 18.50 15.49 -16.63
CA GLU A 285 18.47 15.41 -18.10
C GLU A 285 18.03 14.04 -18.62
N ASN A 286 18.33 12.96 -17.89
CA ASN A 286 17.99 11.58 -18.23
C ASN A 286 16.77 11.04 -17.51
N TYR A 287 15.97 11.90 -16.88
CA TYR A 287 14.77 11.47 -16.17
C TYR A 287 13.59 11.36 -17.14
N GLU A 288 12.94 10.19 -17.12
CA GLU A 288 11.72 9.91 -17.86
C GLU A 288 10.56 9.68 -16.90
N PRO A 289 9.52 10.54 -16.90
CA PRO A 289 8.33 10.32 -16.09
C PRO A 289 7.61 9.03 -16.48
N TYR A 290 7.36 8.15 -15.53
CA TYR A 290 6.50 6.98 -15.72
C TYR A 290 5.03 7.31 -15.41
N VAL A 291 4.81 8.07 -14.33
CA VAL A 291 3.49 8.62 -14.02
C VAL A 291 3.23 9.86 -14.86
N THR A 292 2.08 9.87 -15.53
CA THR A 292 1.63 10.95 -16.41
C THR A 292 0.20 11.35 -16.09
N ALA A 293 -0.19 12.57 -16.45
CA ALA A 293 -1.58 13.04 -16.34
C ALA A 293 -2.57 12.09 -17.05
N LYS A 294 -2.15 11.48 -18.17
CA LYS A 294 -2.98 10.48 -18.87
C LYS A 294 -3.21 9.23 -18.00
N MET A 295 -2.16 8.67 -17.40
CA MET A 295 -2.28 7.50 -16.50
C MET A 295 -3.19 7.81 -15.33
N VAL A 296 -3.07 9.00 -14.73
CA VAL A 296 -3.93 9.46 -13.62
C VAL A 296 -5.39 9.55 -14.08
N GLY A 297 -5.64 10.18 -15.23
CA GLY A 297 -6.99 10.28 -15.80
C GLY A 297 -7.63 8.93 -16.09
N ASP A 298 -6.86 7.99 -16.66
CA ASP A 298 -7.32 6.63 -16.95
C ASP A 298 -7.66 5.88 -15.63
N ALA A 299 -6.81 6.00 -14.60
CA ALA A 299 -7.04 5.40 -13.28
C ALA A 299 -8.30 5.96 -12.61
N HIS A 300 -8.50 7.28 -12.64
CA HIS A 300 -9.69 7.92 -12.10
C HIS A 300 -10.97 7.47 -12.85
N GLN A 301 -10.93 7.32 -14.16
CA GLN A 301 -12.05 6.77 -14.93
C GLN A 301 -12.35 5.31 -14.56
N ALA A 302 -11.32 4.55 -14.17
CA ALA A 302 -11.46 3.18 -13.67
C ALA A 302 -11.85 3.11 -12.18
N GLY A 303 -12.05 4.25 -11.49
CA GLY A 303 -12.41 4.33 -10.07
C GLY A 303 -11.23 4.09 -9.11
N MET A 304 -10.00 4.16 -9.59
CA MET A 304 -8.78 3.94 -8.80
C MET A 304 -8.06 5.25 -8.49
N LYS A 305 -7.39 5.30 -7.34
CA LYS A 305 -6.43 6.35 -6.99
C LYS A 305 -5.04 6.08 -7.57
N VAL A 306 -4.22 7.13 -7.67
CA VAL A 306 -2.80 7.04 -8.06
C VAL A 306 -1.94 7.66 -6.97
N ILE A 307 -1.04 6.84 -6.38
CA ILE A 307 -0.18 7.22 -5.25
C ILE A 307 1.25 6.76 -5.56
N PRO A 308 2.04 7.56 -6.29
CA PRO A 308 3.40 7.17 -6.69
C PRO A 308 4.39 7.19 -5.54
N TRP A 309 5.49 6.43 -5.72
CA TRP A 309 6.61 6.24 -4.79
C TRP A 309 7.95 6.31 -5.51
N THR A 310 9.07 6.49 -4.88
CA THR A 310 9.31 7.29 -3.68
C THR A 310 9.78 8.65 -4.14
N VAL A 311 9.10 9.71 -3.77
CA VAL A 311 9.32 11.05 -4.35
C VAL A 311 9.84 11.99 -3.28
N ASP A 312 11.08 12.49 -3.44
CA ASP A 312 11.79 13.19 -2.39
C ASP A 312 12.17 14.64 -2.73
N ASP A 313 12.07 15.04 -3.99
CA ASP A 313 12.34 16.41 -4.39
C ASP A 313 11.05 17.16 -4.74
N LYS A 314 11.03 18.46 -4.40
CA LYS A 314 9.84 19.30 -4.57
C LYS A 314 9.44 19.52 -6.03
N ALA A 315 10.39 19.53 -6.96
CA ALA A 315 10.06 19.76 -8.37
C ALA A 315 9.29 18.57 -8.96
N THR A 316 9.70 17.32 -8.62
CA THR A 316 8.97 16.11 -9.00
C THR A 316 7.63 16.00 -8.26
N MET A 317 7.57 16.38 -6.96
CA MET A 317 6.31 16.46 -6.21
C MET A 317 5.32 17.42 -6.89
N ASN A 318 5.76 18.63 -7.26
CA ASN A 318 4.93 19.61 -7.95
C ASN A 318 4.38 19.07 -9.27
N LYS A 319 5.24 18.47 -10.10
CA LYS A 319 4.82 17.87 -11.38
C LYS A 319 3.74 16.80 -11.16
N LEU A 320 3.89 15.94 -10.17
CA LEU A 320 2.91 14.88 -9.88
C LEU A 320 1.59 15.44 -9.35
N VAL A 321 1.63 16.50 -8.52
CA VAL A 321 0.43 17.23 -8.10
C VAL A 321 -0.27 17.87 -9.30
N ASP A 322 0.49 18.48 -10.22
CA ASP A 322 -0.06 19.07 -11.47
C ASP A 322 -0.67 17.99 -12.39
N ASP A 323 -0.14 16.77 -12.39
CA ASP A 323 -0.71 15.63 -13.11
C ASP A 323 -1.99 15.09 -12.45
N GLY A 324 -2.31 15.51 -11.22
CA GLY A 324 -3.55 15.17 -10.52
C GLY A 324 -3.49 13.90 -9.68
N VAL A 325 -2.30 13.44 -9.23
CA VAL A 325 -2.21 12.27 -8.34
C VAL A 325 -2.94 12.50 -7.02
N ASP A 326 -3.40 11.42 -6.38
CA ASP A 326 -4.21 11.48 -5.15
C ASP A 326 -3.36 11.57 -3.87
N GLY A 327 -2.09 11.26 -3.97
CA GLY A 327 -1.13 11.28 -2.87
C GLY A 327 0.26 10.94 -3.34
N ILE A 328 1.22 10.98 -2.43
CA ILE A 328 2.63 10.68 -2.69
C ILE A 328 3.22 9.97 -1.48
N ILE A 329 3.99 8.89 -1.74
CA ILE A 329 4.85 8.22 -0.76
C ILE A 329 6.24 8.87 -0.83
N THR A 330 6.75 9.37 0.32
CA THR A 330 8.00 10.14 0.40
C THR A 330 8.81 9.82 1.66
N ASP A 331 10.15 9.86 1.51
CA ASP A 331 11.10 9.82 2.62
C ASP A 331 11.13 11.14 3.40
N TYR A 332 10.67 12.23 2.77
CA TYR A 332 10.69 13.60 3.32
C TYR A 332 9.28 14.19 3.43
N PRO A 333 8.47 13.71 4.39
CA PRO A 333 7.09 14.19 4.57
C PRO A 333 7.00 15.68 4.92
N ASP A 334 8.06 16.28 5.47
CA ASP A 334 8.19 17.72 5.70
C ASP A 334 8.15 18.51 4.38
N ARG A 335 8.90 18.06 3.37
CA ARG A 335 8.94 18.70 2.03
C ARG A 335 7.58 18.61 1.34
N LEU A 336 6.94 17.44 1.42
CA LEU A 336 5.62 17.26 0.82
C LEU A 336 4.55 18.13 1.54
N ARG A 337 4.66 18.32 2.85
CA ARG A 337 3.80 19.27 3.57
C ARG A 337 3.95 20.71 3.06
N GLU A 338 5.18 21.13 2.73
CA GLU A 338 5.42 22.47 2.14
C GLU A 338 4.78 22.57 0.76
N VAL A 339 4.98 21.58 -0.11
CA VAL A 339 4.30 21.50 -1.41
C VAL A 339 2.78 21.57 -1.25
N MET A 340 2.21 20.77 -0.35
CA MET A 340 0.77 20.81 -0.07
C MET A 340 0.28 22.19 0.35
N ALA A 341 1.07 22.91 1.17
CA ALA A 341 0.74 24.27 1.59
C ALA A 341 0.76 25.26 0.43
N ASP A 342 1.77 25.15 -0.46
CA ASP A 342 1.91 26.01 -1.65
C ASP A 342 0.74 25.82 -2.63
N TYR A 343 0.20 24.60 -2.74
CA TYR A 343 -1.01 24.30 -3.53
C TYR A 343 -2.33 24.60 -2.79
N GLY A 344 -2.27 25.07 -1.54
CA GLY A 344 -3.47 25.38 -0.76
C GLY A 344 -4.23 24.14 -0.26
N PHE A 345 -3.62 22.98 -0.26
CA PHE A 345 -4.23 21.77 0.26
C PHE A 345 -4.39 21.85 1.78
N LYS A 346 -5.46 21.21 2.29
CA LYS A 346 -5.63 21.08 3.72
C LYS A 346 -4.56 20.16 4.31
N LEU A 347 -3.70 20.71 5.16
CA LEU A 347 -2.65 19.95 5.80
C LEU A 347 -3.20 18.93 6.81
N PRO A 348 -2.60 17.72 6.90
CA PRO A 348 -2.92 16.74 7.92
C PRO A 348 -2.66 17.27 9.34
N LYS A 349 -3.49 16.79 10.29
CA LYS A 349 -3.38 17.17 11.70
C LYS A 349 -2.05 16.66 12.29
N LYS A 350 -1.39 17.51 13.06
CA LYS A 350 -0.28 17.14 13.94
C LYS A 350 -0.82 16.53 15.23
N TYR A 351 -0.20 15.45 15.68
CA TYR A 351 -0.56 14.77 16.92
C TYR A 351 0.53 14.95 17.96
N LYS A 352 0.19 14.71 19.20
CA LYS A 352 1.16 14.70 20.32
C LYS A 352 0.90 13.42 21.12
N ALA A 353 1.95 12.80 21.63
CA ALA A 353 1.78 11.68 22.55
C ALA A 353 0.87 12.08 23.72
N SER A 354 -0.08 11.23 24.03
CA SER A 354 -0.87 11.38 25.25
C SER A 354 0.06 11.20 26.46
N LYS A 355 0.00 12.12 27.43
CA LYS A 355 0.79 12.03 28.65
C LYS A 355 0.35 10.84 29.50
#